data_fe2851066f2f529a9499688a935a0128
#
_entry.id   fe2851066f2f529a9499688a935a0128
#
_cell.length_a   1.000
_cell.length_b   1.000
_cell.length_c   1.000
_cell.angle_alpha   90.00
_cell.angle_beta   90.00
_cell.angle_gamma   90.00
#
_symmetry.space_group_name_H-M   'P 1'
#
loop_
_entity.id
_entity.type
_entity.pdbx_description
1 polymer ?
#
loop_
_entity_poly.entity_id
_entity_poly.type
_entity_poly.pdbx_seq_one_letter_code
_entity_poly.pdbx_strand_id
1 'polypeptide(L)'
;MRAVLATRRGQFSVAVLGVFVFVAVFGSLLAPEDPRASSVAVLEGPSAAHPLGTTEVGSDVFSQLLVGARVSMLVGFAAAVISAVIGSAVGIVGGYFGGWTDRVFDSFENWFLVIPQLPLMVVLARLLDPSLTVLIAVIGLTSWAGTGRIVRSQVLTLKERAFVERARALGASDGHIMRVHILPNALPLIFANTVLIVAVAILAEAALAFLGLGDPTAISWGTMIEQGFEAGAPSAGAWWYVVPPGLCITVLVFAVGLFGYLFEQQVNPRLQGESASADSHASSLREHRASEAG
;
A
#
# COMPACT_ATOMS: atom_id res chain seq x y z
N MET A 1 -0.73 -6.31 -17.54
CA MET A 1 -2.15 -6.40 -17.14
C MET A 1 -2.87 -7.62 -17.69
N ARG A 2 -2.85 -7.93 -19.01
CA ARG A 2 -3.51 -9.12 -19.57
C ARG A 2 -3.06 -10.45 -18.92
N ALA A 3 -1.79 -10.60 -18.59
CA ALA A 3 -1.26 -11.81 -17.99
C ALA A 3 -1.63 -11.96 -16.49
N VAL A 4 -1.80 -10.87 -15.73
CA VAL A 4 -2.36 -10.92 -14.36
C VAL A 4 -3.79 -11.42 -14.39
N LEU A 5 -4.61 -10.88 -15.31
CA LEU A 5 -6.00 -11.29 -15.49
C LEU A 5 -6.18 -12.71 -16.04
N ALA A 6 -5.11 -13.33 -16.58
CA ALA A 6 -5.15 -14.71 -17.04
C ALA A 6 -5.15 -15.74 -15.88
N THR A 7 -4.78 -15.33 -14.67
CA THR A 7 -4.75 -16.19 -13.49
C THR A 7 -5.96 -15.99 -12.60
N ARG A 8 -6.49 -17.05 -11.98
CA ARG A 8 -7.61 -16.95 -11.01
C ARG A 8 -7.27 -16.03 -9.84
N ARG A 9 -6.01 -16.07 -9.38
CA ARG A 9 -5.51 -15.18 -8.30
C ARG A 9 -5.53 -13.71 -8.71
N GLY A 10 -5.13 -13.41 -9.94
CA GLY A 10 -5.16 -12.05 -10.48
C GLY A 10 -6.59 -11.53 -10.70
N GLN A 11 -7.50 -12.37 -11.20
CA GLN A 11 -8.91 -12.01 -11.31
C GLN A 11 -9.53 -11.70 -9.95
N PHE A 12 -9.25 -12.53 -8.93
CA PHE A 12 -9.69 -12.30 -7.56
C PHE A 12 -9.18 -10.96 -7.01
N SER A 13 -7.86 -10.68 -7.11
CA SER A 13 -7.31 -9.42 -6.59
C SER A 13 -7.91 -8.19 -7.28
N VAL A 14 -8.05 -8.23 -8.61
CA VAL A 14 -8.65 -7.13 -9.37
C VAL A 14 -10.14 -6.95 -9.04
N ALA A 15 -10.90 -8.03 -8.86
CA ALA A 15 -12.31 -7.96 -8.47
C ALA A 15 -12.46 -7.33 -7.08
N VAL A 16 -11.68 -7.78 -6.09
CA VAL A 16 -11.69 -7.21 -4.74
C VAL A 16 -11.30 -5.74 -4.76
N LEU A 17 -10.21 -5.38 -5.46
CA LEU A 17 -9.80 -3.98 -5.60
C LEU A 17 -10.88 -3.13 -6.28
N GLY A 18 -11.55 -3.67 -7.30
CA GLY A 18 -12.67 -3.02 -7.98
C GLY A 18 -13.84 -2.74 -7.02
N VAL A 19 -14.17 -3.69 -6.15
CA VAL A 19 -15.21 -3.50 -5.11
C VAL A 19 -14.80 -2.40 -4.14
N PHE A 20 -13.57 -2.41 -3.63
CA PHE A 20 -13.12 -1.36 -2.70
C PHE A 20 -13.06 0.02 -3.35
N VAL A 21 -12.61 0.12 -4.60
CA VAL A 21 -12.64 1.39 -5.36
C VAL A 21 -14.07 1.86 -5.56
N PHE A 22 -14.98 0.96 -5.91
CA PHE A 22 -16.40 1.28 -6.04
C PHE A 22 -16.98 1.80 -4.72
N VAL A 23 -16.71 1.11 -3.60
CA VAL A 23 -17.14 1.53 -2.27
C VAL A 23 -16.50 2.87 -1.88
N ALA A 24 -15.22 3.10 -2.15
CA ALA A 24 -14.56 4.37 -1.85
C ALA A 24 -15.15 5.55 -2.61
N VAL A 25 -15.60 5.34 -3.85
CA VAL A 25 -16.22 6.39 -4.68
C VAL A 25 -17.69 6.62 -4.33
N PHE A 26 -18.44 5.53 -4.15
CA PHE A 26 -19.90 5.58 -4.00
C PHE A 26 -20.38 5.32 -2.58
N GLY A 27 -19.49 5.05 -1.60
CA GLY A 27 -19.84 4.66 -0.24
C GLY A 27 -20.77 5.66 0.47
N SER A 28 -20.58 6.96 0.26
CA SER A 28 -21.46 7.99 0.81
C SER A 28 -22.90 7.96 0.23
N LEU A 29 -23.07 7.43 -0.99
CA LEU A 29 -24.39 7.23 -1.60
C LEU A 29 -25.02 5.90 -1.20
N LEU A 30 -24.20 4.93 -0.84
CA LEU A 30 -24.62 3.59 -0.43
C LEU A 30 -24.89 3.50 1.07
N ALA A 31 -24.40 4.46 1.86
CA ALA A 31 -24.63 4.52 3.30
C ALA A 31 -26.14 4.68 3.59
N PRO A 32 -26.77 3.73 4.35
CA PRO A 32 -28.18 3.82 4.66
C PRO A 32 -28.54 5.04 5.51
N GLU A 33 -27.60 5.46 6.37
CA GLU A 33 -27.77 6.58 7.30
C GLU A 33 -26.58 7.56 7.21
N ASP A 34 -26.76 8.76 7.76
CA ASP A 34 -25.62 9.66 7.96
C ASP A 34 -24.62 9.02 8.93
N PRO A 35 -23.38 8.75 8.52
CA PRO A 35 -22.38 8.08 9.35
C PRO A 35 -22.01 8.86 10.61
N ARG A 36 -22.45 10.12 10.75
CA ARG A 36 -22.24 10.98 11.91
C ARG A 36 -23.51 11.21 12.72
N ALA A 37 -24.66 10.70 12.29
CA ALA A 37 -25.88 10.78 13.05
C ALA A 37 -25.72 10.02 14.37
N SER A 38 -26.11 10.64 15.47
CA SER A 38 -26.13 10.00 16.78
C SER A 38 -27.55 9.53 17.10
N SER A 39 -27.69 8.40 17.78
CA SER A 39 -28.96 7.86 18.21
C SER A 39 -28.91 7.38 19.67
N VAL A 40 -30.05 7.01 20.20
CA VAL A 40 -30.13 6.40 21.55
C VAL A 40 -29.76 4.92 21.59
N ALA A 41 -29.58 4.31 20.41
CA ALA A 41 -29.18 2.93 20.22
C ALA A 41 -27.68 2.76 20.40
N VAL A 42 -27.17 2.84 21.62
CA VAL A 42 -25.74 2.85 21.97
C VAL A 42 -25.20 1.43 22.08
N LEU A 43 -24.15 1.10 21.31
CA LEU A 43 -23.52 -0.24 21.29
C LEU A 43 -24.53 -1.38 21.09
N GLU A 44 -25.58 -1.15 20.33
CA GLU A 44 -26.53 -2.20 19.98
C GLU A 44 -25.95 -3.14 18.93
N GLY A 45 -26.21 -4.44 19.11
CA GLY A 45 -25.72 -5.47 18.18
C GLY A 45 -26.35 -5.40 16.79
N PRO A 46 -25.81 -6.18 15.83
CA PRO A 46 -26.37 -6.27 14.48
C PRO A 46 -27.86 -6.56 14.46
N SER A 47 -28.61 -5.77 13.70
CA SER A 47 -30.06 -5.83 13.57
C SER A 47 -30.52 -5.56 12.14
N ALA A 48 -31.82 -5.68 11.85
CA ALA A 48 -32.34 -5.31 10.53
C ALA A 48 -32.23 -3.79 10.24
N ALA A 49 -32.27 -2.95 11.28
CA ALA A 49 -32.08 -1.51 11.15
C ALA A 49 -30.60 -1.15 11.01
N HIS A 50 -29.73 -1.78 11.79
CA HIS A 50 -28.29 -1.57 11.80
C HIS A 50 -27.55 -2.88 11.48
N PRO A 51 -27.23 -3.17 10.19
CA PRO A 51 -26.68 -4.48 9.78
C PRO A 51 -25.37 -4.86 10.46
N LEU A 52 -24.55 -3.88 10.84
CA LEU A 52 -23.33 -4.06 11.63
C LEU A 52 -23.43 -3.40 13.02
N GLY A 53 -24.65 -3.22 13.55
CA GLY A 53 -24.83 -2.60 14.86
C GLY A 53 -24.46 -1.12 14.90
N THR A 54 -24.34 -0.59 16.12
CA THR A 54 -24.12 0.84 16.37
C THR A 54 -22.87 1.09 17.21
N THR A 55 -22.36 2.34 17.13
CA THR A 55 -21.21 2.83 17.89
C THR A 55 -21.63 3.25 19.33
N GLU A 56 -20.64 3.74 20.12
CA GLU A 56 -20.87 4.30 21.46
C GLU A 56 -21.72 5.58 21.47
N VAL A 57 -21.87 6.24 20.33
CA VAL A 57 -22.75 7.43 20.17
C VAL A 57 -24.02 7.08 19.38
N GLY A 58 -24.23 5.78 19.09
CA GLY A 58 -25.40 5.29 18.38
C GLY A 58 -25.38 5.54 16.87
N SER A 59 -24.22 5.81 16.27
CA SER A 59 -24.08 5.91 14.81
C SER A 59 -24.05 4.51 14.17
N ASP A 60 -24.52 4.41 12.92
CA ASP A 60 -24.54 3.15 12.18
C ASP A 60 -23.12 2.74 11.72
N VAL A 61 -22.63 1.60 12.22
CA VAL A 61 -21.29 1.09 11.91
C VAL A 61 -21.16 0.73 10.43
N PHE A 62 -22.21 0.22 9.78
CA PHE A 62 -22.14 -0.10 8.36
C PHE A 62 -21.97 1.13 7.47
N SER A 63 -22.69 2.22 7.77
CA SER A 63 -22.54 3.50 7.09
C SER A 63 -21.14 4.08 7.28
N GLN A 64 -20.59 4.03 8.50
CA GLN A 64 -19.22 4.45 8.78
C GLN A 64 -18.20 3.61 8.02
N LEU A 65 -18.38 2.29 7.94
CA LEU A 65 -17.50 1.38 7.22
C LEU A 65 -17.41 1.70 5.72
N LEU A 66 -18.55 2.01 5.10
CA LEU A 66 -18.63 2.39 3.69
C LEU A 66 -17.91 3.72 3.40
N VAL A 67 -18.18 4.72 4.24
CA VAL A 67 -17.57 6.06 4.07
C VAL A 67 -16.08 6.04 4.42
N GLY A 68 -15.69 5.28 5.44
CA GLY A 68 -14.31 5.12 5.88
C GLY A 68 -13.38 4.54 4.80
N ALA A 69 -13.90 3.73 3.89
CA ALA A 69 -13.16 3.20 2.76
C ALA A 69 -12.49 4.30 1.92
N ARG A 70 -13.19 5.42 1.71
CA ARG A 70 -12.67 6.54 0.92
C ARG A 70 -11.45 7.17 1.55
N VAL A 71 -11.46 7.39 2.86
CA VAL A 71 -10.36 8.05 3.58
C VAL A 71 -9.14 7.13 3.63
N SER A 72 -9.31 5.88 4.08
CA SER A 72 -8.22 4.91 4.18
C SER A 72 -7.55 4.65 2.82
N MET A 73 -8.33 4.51 1.73
CA MET A 73 -7.77 4.34 0.39
C MET A 73 -7.09 5.62 -0.11
N LEU A 74 -7.70 6.79 0.07
CA LEU A 74 -7.12 8.06 -0.38
C LEU A 74 -5.75 8.29 0.24
N VAL A 75 -5.62 8.11 1.56
CA VAL A 75 -4.34 8.28 2.26
C VAL A 75 -3.31 7.27 1.75
N GLY A 76 -3.68 5.98 1.65
CA GLY A 76 -2.78 4.95 1.17
C GLY A 76 -2.26 5.21 -0.25
N PHE A 77 -3.16 5.53 -1.19
CA PHE A 77 -2.78 5.81 -2.57
C PHE A 77 -1.99 7.11 -2.71
N ALA A 78 -2.41 8.21 -2.08
CA ALA A 78 -1.72 9.49 -2.17
C ALA A 78 -0.31 9.42 -1.58
N ALA A 79 -0.14 8.81 -0.41
CA ALA A 79 1.16 8.60 0.21
C ALA A 79 2.08 7.73 -0.66
N ALA A 80 1.56 6.65 -1.26
CA ALA A 80 2.33 5.80 -2.17
C ALA A 80 2.79 6.54 -3.43
N VAL A 81 1.97 7.43 -3.99
CA VAL A 81 2.35 8.26 -5.13
C VAL A 81 3.47 9.23 -4.75
N ILE A 82 3.40 9.90 -3.60
CA ILE A 82 4.46 10.79 -3.11
C ILE A 82 5.77 10.00 -2.95
N SER A 83 5.72 8.86 -2.28
CA SER A 83 6.85 7.96 -2.11
C SER A 83 7.46 7.52 -3.44
N ALA A 84 6.62 7.12 -4.40
CA ALA A 84 7.06 6.69 -5.73
C ALA A 84 7.72 7.83 -6.52
N VAL A 85 7.16 9.03 -6.49
CA VAL A 85 7.71 10.19 -7.20
C VAL A 85 9.07 10.57 -6.63
N ILE A 86 9.17 10.73 -5.30
CA ILE A 86 10.43 11.12 -4.64
C ILE A 86 11.48 10.02 -4.82
N GLY A 87 11.14 8.77 -4.48
CA GLY A 87 12.06 7.65 -4.57
C GLY A 87 12.54 7.41 -6.01
N SER A 88 11.64 7.50 -7.00
CA SER A 88 12.03 7.36 -8.40
C SER A 88 12.93 8.49 -8.86
N ALA A 89 12.67 9.74 -8.48
CA ALA A 89 13.51 10.87 -8.84
C ALA A 89 14.92 10.72 -8.25
N VAL A 90 15.00 10.40 -6.95
CA VAL A 90 16.29 10.17 -6.26
C VAL A 90 17.02 8.96 -6.84
N GLY A 91 16.33 7.83 -7.04
CA GLY A 91 16.94 6.62 -7.58
C GLY A 91 17.42 6.78 -9.02
N ILE A 92 16.67 7.50 -9.89
CA ILE A 92 17.09 7.77 -11.27
C ILE A 92 18.31 8.69 -11.30
N VAL A 93 18.26 9.80 -10.57
CA VAL A 93 19.35 10.78 -10.58
C VAL A 93 20.63 10.18 -9.97
N GLY A 94 20.53 9.57 -8.80
CA GLY A 94 21.64 8.91 -8.12
C GLY A 94 22.27 7.81 -8.97
N GLY A 95 21.45 6.87 -9.46
CA GLY A 95 21.90 5.75 -10.27
C GLY A 95 22.51 6.15 -11.60
N TYR A 96 21.96 7.20 -12.26
CA TYR A 96 22.45 7.66 -13.56
C TYR A 96 23.78 8.39 -13.45
N PHE A 97 23.89 9.43 -12.61
CA PHE A 97 25.10 10.22 -12.48
C PHE A 97 26.21 9.48 -11.72
N GLY A 98 25.87 8.70 -10.71
CA GLY A 98 26.86 8.00 -9.91
C GLY A 98 27.75 8.91 -9.07
N GLY A 99 28.92 8.41 -8.68
CA GLY A 99 29.97 9.20 -8.02
C GLY A 99 29.52 9.83 -6.70
N TRP A 100 29.73 11.14 -6.54
CA TRP A 100 29.39 11.89 -5.33
C TRP A 100 27.87 12.03 -5.15
N THR A 101 27.13 12.29 -6.23
CA THR A 101 25.66 12.39 -6.24
C THR A 101 25.03 11.12 -5.68
N ASP A 102 25.52 9.99 -6.14
CA ASP A 102 25.07 8.67 -5.70
C ASP A 102 25.36 8.45 -4.21
N ARG A 103 26.57 8.79 -3.75
CA ARG A 103 26.94 8.64 -2.33
C ARG A 103 26.07 9.49 -1.40
N VAL A 104 25.74 10.71 -1.80
CA VAL A 104 24.86 11.59 -1.02
C VAL A 104 23.47 10.99 -0.91
N PHE A 105 22.85 10.60 -2.02
CA PHE A 105 21.52 9.99 -1.99
C PHE A 105 21.49 8.66 -1.24
N ASP A 106 22.49 7.79 -1.45
CA ASP A 106 22.62 6.53 -0.70
C ASP A 106 22.76 6.77 0.81
N SER A 107 23.48 7.80 1.23
CA SER A 107 23.59 8.17 2.65
C SER A 107 22.25 8.60 3.24
N PHE A 108 21.46 9.40 2.50
CA PHE A 108 20.10 9.79 2.90
C PHE A 108 19.15 8.60 2.93
N GLU A 109 19.18 7.74 1.90
CA GLU A 109 18.39 6.50 1.89
C GLU A 109 18.71 5.62 3.10
N ASN A 110 19.99 5.41 3.40
CA ASN A 110 20.43 4.63 4.55
C ASN A 110 19.93 5.23 5.86
N TRP A 111 19.96 6.54 6.00
CA TRP A 111 19.45 7.23 7.19
C TRP A 111 17.98 6.91 7.45
N PHE A 112 17.13 7.06 6.41
CA PHE A 112 15.71 6.73 6.50
C PHE A 112 15.44 5.24 6.76
N LEU A 113 16.26 4.33 6.23
CA LEU A 113 16.06 2.89 6.35
C LEU A 113 16.57 2.31 7.67
N VAL A 114 17.51 2.98 8.36
CA VAL A 114 17.99 2.58 9.68
C VAL A 114 16.98 2.95 10.78
N ILE A 115 16.29 4.07 10.63
CA ILE A 115 15.28 4.50 11.60
C ILE A 115 14.03 3.63 11.43
N PRO A 116 13.51 3.00 12.51
CA PRO A 116 12.26 2.25 12.40
C PRO A 116 11.14 3.15 11.91
N GLN A 117 10.52 2.77 10.79
CA GLN A 117 9.61 3.64 10.03
C GLN A 117 8.38 4.08 10.84
N LEU A 118 7.72 3.16 11.54
CA LEU A 118 6.51 3.48 12.30
C LEU A 118 6.78 4.44 13.46
N PRO A 119 7.80 4.26 14.32
CA PRO A 119 8.20 5.26 15.31
C PRO A 119 8.52 6.64 14.72
N LEU A 120 9.21 6.69 13.56
CA LEU A 120 9.47 7.96 12.88
C LEU A 120 8.18 8.65 12.46
N MET A 121 7.24 7.91 11.87
CA MET A 121 5.93 8.42 11.49
C MET A 121 5.14 8.96 12.69
N VAL A 122 5.13 8.22 13.82
CA VAL A 122 4.44 8.63 15.05
C VAL A 122 5.00 9.96 15.58
N VAL A 123 6.33 10.10 15.64
CA VAL A 123 6.97 11.34 16.10
C VAL A 123 6.62 12.50 15.17
N LEU A 124 6.72 12.32 13.86
CA LEU A 124 6.40 13.37 12.90
C LEU A 124 4.91 13.76 12.92
N ALA A 125 4.02 12.77 12.97
CA ALA A 125 2.58 13.03 13.05
C ALA A 125 2.18 13.74 14.35
N ARG A 126 2.88 13.44 15.46
CA ARG A 126 2.62 14.10 16.76
C ARG A 126 3.11 15.54 16.84
N LEU A 127 4.14 15.88 16.07
CA LEU A 127 4.69 17.24 16.02
C LEU A 127 3.85 18.19 15.16
N LEU A 128 2.95 17.67 14.35
CA LEU A 128 2.10 18.41 13.42
C LEU A 128 0.64 18.30 13.85
N ASP A 129 -0.18 19.27 13.45
CA ASP A 129 -1.61 19.21 13.72
C ASP A 129 -2.27 18.06 12.95
N PRO A 130 -3.07 17.18 13.61
CA PRO A 130 -3.70 16.04 12.98
C PRO A 130 -4.59 16.44 11.80
N SER A 131 -4.29 15.93 10.61
CA SER A 131 -5.09 16.12 9.41
C SER A 131 -4.76 15.06 8.36
N LEU A 132 -5.67 14.83 7.41
CA LEU A 132 -5.42 13.90 6.31
C LEU A 132 -4.17 14.29 5.50
N THR A 133 -3.95 15.58 5.28
CA THR A 133 -2.78 16.09 4.54
C THR A 133 -1.48 15.76 5.26
N VAL A 134 -1.45 15.92 6.58
CA VAL A 134 -0.29 15.58 7.42
C VAL A 134 -0.02 14.08 7.37
N LEU A 135 -1.05 13.24 7.50
CA LEU A 135 -0.89 11.78 7.39
C LEU A 135 -0.31 11.38 6.04
N ILE A 136 -0.87 11.90 4.94
CA ILE A 136 -0.38 11.63 3.58
C ILE A 136 1.08 12.06 3.43
N ALA A 137 1.42 13.26 3.92
CA ALA A 137 2.78 13.79 3.84
C ALA A 137 3.76 12.95 4.68
N VAL A 138 3.43 12.66 5.93
CA VAL A 138 4.29 11.88 6.84
C VAL A 138 4.55 10.49 6.28
N ILE A 139 3.50 9.77 5.86
CA ILE A 139 3.64 8.42 5.30
C ILE A 139 4.44 8.47 3.98
N GLY A 140 4.11 9.39 3.08
CA GLY A 140 4.76 9.51 1.78
C GLY A 140 6.24 9.91 1.88
N LEU A 141 6.55 10.90 2.75
CA LEU A 141 7.91 11.42 2.95
C LEU A 141 8.82 10.49 3.76
N THR A 142 8.28 9.51 4.46
CA THR A 142 9.08 8.53 5.19
C THR A 142 9.27 7.21 4.42
N SER A 143 8.43 6.93 3.41
CA SER A 143 8.41 5.64 2.69
C SER A 143 9.24 5.65 1.39
N TRP A 144 9.80 6.76 0.96
CA TRP A 144 10.44 6.90 -0.36
C TRP A 144 11.78 6.17 -0.50
N ALA A 145 12.53 6.00 0.60
CA ALA A 145 13.90 5.52 0.56
C ALA A 145 14.02 4.08 -0.01
N GLY A 146 13.08 3.20 0.33
CA GLY A 146 13.01 1.85 -0.24
C GLY A 146 12.80 1.87 -1.76
N THR A 147 11.91 2.75 -2.24
CA THR A 147 11.69 2.96 -3.68
C THR A 147 12.95 3.49 -4.35
N GLY A 148 13.62 4.48 -3.75
CA GLY A 148 14.87 5.05 -4.26
C GLY A 148 15.91 3.99 -4.51
N ARG A 149 16.14 3.12 -3.53
CA ARG A 149 17.11 2.02 -3.62
C ARG A 149 16.79 1.02 -4.74
N ILE A 150 15.51 0.61 -4.85
CA ILE A 150 15.07 -0.32 -5.89
C ILE A 150 15.25 0.29 -7.28
N VAL A 151 14.80 1.52 -7.46
CA VAL A 151 14.90 2.24 -8.74
C VAL A 151 16.38 2.51 -9.11
N ARG A 152 17.19 2.91 -8.16
CA ARG A 152 18.65 3.09 -8.34
C ARG A 152 19.30 1.82 -8.88
N SER A 153 19.04 0.67 -8.27
CA SER A 153 19.57 -0.62 -8.72
C SER A 153 19.20 -0.92 -10.17
N GLN A 154 17.96 -0.66 -10.55
CA GLN A 154 17.49 -0.83 -11.92
C GLN A 154 18.20 0.14 -12.89
N VAL A 155 18.38 1.40 -12.51
CA VAL A 155 19.05 2.43 -13.33
C VAL A 155 20.51 2.08 -13.57
N LEU A 156 21.22 1.56 -12.57
CA LEU A 156 22.58 1.07 -12.72
C LEU A 156 22.70 0.00 -13.80
N THR A 157 21.72 -0.90 -13.87
CA THR A 157 21.66 -1.92 -14.93
C THR A 157 21.28 -1.34 -16.29
N LEU A 158 20.35 -0.37 -16.33
CA LEU A 158 19.84 0.20 -17.58
C LEU A 158 20.89 1.11 -18.26
N LYS A 159 21.67 1.87 -17.50
CA LYS A 159 22.65 2.80 -18.05
C LYS A 159 23.81 2.14 -18.83
N GLU A 160 24.04 0.83 -18.57
CA GLU A 160 25.06 0.00 -19.25
C GLU A 160 24.50 -0.70 -20.50
N ARG A 161 23.25 -0.46 -20.85
CA ARG A 161 22.65 -1.08 -22.05
C ARG A 161 23.09 -0.37 -23.33
N ALA A 162 23.31 -1.15 -24.39
CA ALA A 162 23.79 -0.66 -25.70
C ALA A 162 22.93 0.46 -26.31
N PHE A 163 21.63 0.54 -26.00
CA PHE A 163 20.78 1.62 -26.49
C PHE A 163 21.09 2.96 -25.80
N VAL A 164 21.51 2.95 -24.53
CA VAL A 164 21.94 4.16 -23.81
C VAL A 164 23.29 4.62 -24.32
N GLU A 165 24.24 3.70 -24.54
CA GLU A 165 25.55 4.02 -25.11
C GLU A 165 25.43 4.63 -26.50
N ARG A 166 24.56 4.06 -27.35
CA ARG A 166 24.27 4.62 -28.68
C ARG A 166 23.68 6.02 -28.62
N ALA A 167 22.68 6.24 -27.73
CA ALA A 167 22.11 7.57 -27.56
C ALA A 167 23.18 8.61 -27.15
N ARG A 168 24.08 8.23 -26.23
CA ARG A 168 25.19 9.08 -25.77
C ARG A 168 26.18 9.35 -26.90
N ALA A 169 26.55 8.35 -27.69
CA ALA A 169 27.43 8.50 -28.85
C ALA A 169 26.86 9.42 -29.93
N LEU A 170 25.52 9.47 -30.06
CA LEU A 170 24.83 10.39 -30.97
C LEU A 170 24.61 11.79 -30.39
N GLY A 171 25.17 12.10 -29.19
CA GLY A 171 25.14 13.42 -28.59
C GLY A 171 23.86 13.73 -27.80
N ALA A 172 23.08 12.72 -27.43
CA ALA A 172 21.90 12.94 -26.59
C ALA A 172 22.29 13.48 -25.21
N SER A 173 21.59 14.49 -24.73
CA SER A 173 21.83 15.05 -23.39
C SER A 173 21.38 14.06 -22.28
N ASP A 174 21.99 14.17 -21.09
CA ASP A 174 21.68 13.32 -19.93
C ASP A 174 20.20 13.37 -19.57
N GLY A 175 19.58 14.57 -19.59
CA GLY A 175 18.15 14.73 -19.34
C GLY A 175 17.26 14.00 -20.37
N HIS A 176 17.69 13.99 -21.65
CA HIS A 176 17.01 13.24 -22.70
C HIS A 176 17.15 11.73 -22.46
N ILE A 177 18.35 11.26 -22.15
CA ILE A 177 18.60 9.84 -21.86
C ILE A 177 17.75 9.37 -20.66
N MET A 178 17.73 10.14 -19.56
CA MET A 178 16.95 9.79 -18.38
C MET A 178 15.44 9.72 -18.70
N ARG A 179 14.89 10.69 -19.43
CA ARG A 179 13.43 10.77 -19.69
C ARG A 179 12.97 9.79 -20.77
N VAL A 180 13.76 9.57 -21.82
CA VAL A 180 13.35 8.80 -22.99
C VAL A 180 13.81 7.35 -22.94
N HIS A 181 14.94 7.08 -22.28
CA HIS A 181 15.53 5.74 -22.26
C HIS A 181 15.50 5.08 -20.88
N ILE A 182 15.80 5.80 -19.80
CA ILE A 182 15.86 5.21 -18.45
C ILE A 182 14.47 5.11 -17.85
N LEU A 183 13.76 6.24 -17.69
CA LEU A 183 12.45 6.29 -17.02
C LEU A 183 11.43 5.33 -17.64
N PRO A 184 11.20 5.28 -18.97
CA PRO A 184 10.19 4.36 -19.53
C PRO A 184 10.52 2.88 -19.29
N ASN A 185 11.80 2.52 -19.25
CA ASN A 185 12.24 1.15 -18.97
C ASN A 185 12.24 0.81 -17.47
N ALA A 186 12.27 1.80 -16.58
CA ALA A 186 12.13 1.63 -15.14
C ALA A 186 10.66 1.67 -14.67
N LEU A 187 9.76 2.32 -15.43
CA LEU A 187 8.34 2.48 -15.07
C LEU A 187 7.62 1.19 -14.65
N PRO A 188 7.78 0.04 -15.32
CA PRO A 188 7.10 -1.17 -14.90
C PRO A 188 7.51 -1.61 -13.48
N LEU A 189 8.79 -1.48 -13.12
CA LEU A 189 9.29 -1.78 -11.78
C LEU A 189 8.82 -0.75 -10.76
N ILE A 190 8.85 0.54 -11.11
CA ILE A 190 8.33 1.63 -10.27
C ILE A 190 6.86 1.38 -9.96
N PHE A 191 6.05 1.02 -10.96
CA PHE A 191 4.63 0.73 -10.78
C PHE A 191 4.42 -0.47 -9.86
N ALA A 192 5.14 -1.59 -10.08
CA ALA A 192 5.04 -2.78 -9.23
C ALA A 192 5.33 -2.45 -7.76
N ASN A 193 6.44 -1.73 -7.52
CA ASN A 193 6.83 -1.31 -6.18
C ASN A 193 5.83 -0.32 -5.56
N THR A 194 5.29 0.62 -6.35
CA THR A 194 4.27 1.58 -5.87
C THR A 194 3.02 0.85 -5.36
N VAL A 195 2.57 -0.18 -6.06
CA VAL A 195 1.42 -0.99 -5.62
C VAL A 195 1.70 -1.64 -4.27
N LEU A 196 2.90 -2.17 -4.05
CA LEU A 196 3.26 -2.75 -2.74
C LEU A 196 3.31 -1.69 -1.63
N ILE A 197 3.77 -0.47 -1.96
CA ILE A 197 3.77 0.65 -1.02
C ILE A 197 2.35 1.08 -0.64
N VAL A 198 1.37 0.98 -1.55
CA VAL A 198 -0.04 1.26 -1.20
C VAL A 198 -0.49 0.38 -0.04
N ALA A 199 -0.17 -0.92 -0.06
CA ALA A 199 -0.52 -1.83 1.03
C ALA A 199 0.12 -1.41 2.37
N VAL A 200 1.41 -1.05 2.33
CA VAL A 200 2.15 -0.57 3.53
C VAL A 200 1.58 0.76 4.02
N ALA A 201 1.24 1.67 3.11
CA ALA A 201 0.69 2.99 3.46
C ALA A 201 -0.71 2.90 4.08
N ILE A 202 -1.57 1.99 3.62
CA ILE A 202 -2.88 1.72 4.24
C ILE A 202 -2.71 1.18 5.66
N LEU A 203 -1.77 0.25 5.88
CA LEU A 203 -1.47 -0.24 7.22
C LEU A 203 -0.89 0.84 8.12
N ALA A 204 -0.02 1.71 7.58
CA ALA A 204 0.55 2.82 8.32
C ALA A 204 -0.51 3.86 8.71
N GLU A 205 -1.44 4.19 7.80
CA GLU A 205 -2.59 5.05 8.10
C GLU A 205 -3.43 4.47 9.24
N ALA A 206 -3.82 3.20 9.11
CA ALA A 206 -4.61 2.53 10.13
C ALA A 206 -3.91 2.49 11.50
N ALA A 207 -2.59 2.25 11.53
CA ALA A 207 -1.79 2.23 12.74
C ALA A 207 -1.68 3.64 13.39
N LEU A 208 -1.43 4.68 12.58
CA LEU A 208 -1.36 6.06 13.07
C LEU A 208 -2.72 6.53 13.57
N ALA A 209 -3.80 6.25 12.83
CA ALA A 209 -5.16 6.57 13.23
C ALA A 209 -5.56 5.85 14.52
N PHE A 210 -5.23 4.55 14.65
CA PHE A 210 -5.44 3.77 15.87
C PHE A 210 -4.68 4.33 17.09
N LEU A 211 -3.54 4.98 16.87
CA LEU A 211 -2.78 5.66 17.94
C LEU A 211 -3.29 7.09 18.24
N GLY A 212 -4.48 7.47 17.73
CA GLY A 212 -5.07 8.79 17.93
C GLY A 212 -4.36 9.92 17.15
N LEU A 213 -3.59 9.57 16.10
CA LEU A 213 -2.90 10.54 15.23
C LEU A 213 -3.64 10.74 13.90
N GLY A 214 -4.84 10.17 13.76
CA GLY A 214 -5.74 10.37 12.64
C GLY A 214 -6.32 11.78 12.59
N ASP A 215 -6.98 12.11 11.48
CA ASP A 215 -7.78 13.32 11.38
C ASP A 215 -9.09 13.14 12.19
N PRO A 216 -9.32 13.94 13.26
CA PRO A 216 -10.49 13.75 14.13
C PRO A 216 -11.81 14.09 13.41
N THR A 217 -11.75 14.74 12.26
CA THR A 217 -12.93 15.12 11.47
C THR A 217 -13.23 14.09 10.37
N ALA A 218 -12.36 13.12 10.15
CA ALA A 218 -12.49 12.12 9.08
C ALA A 218 -12.79 10.75 9.66
N ILE A 219 -13.74 10.04 9.06
CA ILE A 219 -13.99 8.64 9.35
C ILE A 219 -13.06 7.81 8.46
N SER A 220 -12.15 7.05 9.07
CA SER A 220 -11.35 6.01 8.43
C SER A 220 -11.53 4.68 9.15
N TRP A 221 -11.10 3.58 8.56
CA TRP A 221 -11.15 2.29 9.25
C TRP A 221 -10.24 2.26 10.47
N GLY A 222 -9.11 3.00 10.44
CA GLY A 222 -8.22 3.15 11.58
C GLY A 222 -8.86 3.91 12.74
N THR A 223 -9.52 5.04 12.47
CA THR A 223 -10.24 5.81 13.51
C THR A 223 -11.44 5.05 14.06
N MET A 224 -12.15 4.25 13.25
CA MET A 224 -13.23 3.39 13.75
C MET A 224 -12.72 2.35 14.77
N ILE A 225 -11.56 1.74 14.50
CA ILE A 225 -10.96 0.78 15.43
C ILE A 225 -10.53 1.48 16.71
N GLU A 226 -9.89 2.64 16.63
CA GLU A 226 -9.47 3.45 17.77
C GLU A 226 -10.66 3.80 18.67
N GLN A 227 -11.71 4.42 18.11
CA GLN A 227 -12.93 4.79 18.83
C GLN A 227 -13.61 3.58 19.47
N GLY A 228 -13.67 2.44 18.76
CA GLY A 228 -14.20 1.20 19.33
C GLY A 228 -13.41 0.69 20.54
N PHE A 229 -12.06 0.83 20.52
CA PHE A 229 -11.24 0.50 21.68
C PHE A 229 -11.39 1.49 22.82
N GLU A 230 -11.44 2.79 22.56
CA GLU A 230 -11.67 3.83 23.57
C GLU A 230 -13.04 3.69 24.23
N ALA A 231 -14.06 3.34 23.46
CA ALA A 231 -15.41 3.05 23.96
C ALA A 231 -15.51 1.73 24.77
N GLY A 232 -14.42 0.95 24.85
CA GLY A 232 -14.43 -0.35 25.52
C GLY A 232 -15.28 -1.40 24.80
N ALA A 233 -15.55 -1.24 23.51
CA ALA A 233 -16.39 -2.15 22.71
C ALA A 233 -15.96 -3.63 22.80
N PRO A 234 -14.66 -4.00 22.75
CA PRO A 234 -14.25 -5.38 22.92
C PRO A 234 -14.64 -5.97 24.28
N SER A 235 -14.54 -5.19 25.36
CA SER A 235 -14.92 -5.61 26.72
C SER A 235 -16.43 -5.73 26.90
N ALA A 236 -17.20 -4.92 26.16
CA ALA A 236 -18.65 -4.98 26.12
C ALA A 236 -19.20 -6.09 25.19
N GLY A 237 -18.30 -6.83 24.50
CA GLY A 237 -18.68 -7.85 23.51
C GLY A 237 -19.15 -7.26 22.17
N ALA A 238 -19.00 -5.96 21.94
CA ALA A 238 -19.38 -5.25 20.72
C ALA A 238 -18.35 -5.43 19.59
N TRP A 239 -18.11 -6.69 19.20
CA TRP A 239 -17.12 -7.06 18.17
C TRP A 239 -17.39 -6.40 16.80
N TRP A 240 -18.66 -6.08 16.51
CA TRP A 240 -19.08 -5.48 15.25
C TRP A 240 -18.50 -4.09 14.99
N TYR A 241 -18.00 -3.41 16.03
CA TYR A 241 -17.41 -2.11 15.89
C TYR A 241 -15.93 -2.17 15.43
N VAL A 242 -15.20 -3.19 15.84
CA VAL A 242 -13.75 -3.31 15.62
C VAL A 242 -13.41 -4.32 14.52
N VAL A 243 -14.12 -5.46 14.48
CA VAL A 243 -13.79 -6.55 13.58
C VAL A 243 -14.04 -6.20 12.10
N PRO A 244 -15.18 -5.61 11.69
CA PRO A 244 -15.42 -5.29 10.29
C PRO A 244 -14.40 -4.33 9.67
N PRO A 245 -14.03 -3.18 10.27
CA PRO A 245 -12.98 -2.33 9.70
C PRO A 245 -11.61 -3.02 9.66
N GLY A 246 -11.26 -3.84 10.65
CA GLY A 246 -10.05 -4.64 10.63
C GLY A 246 -10.02 -5.66 9.49
N LEU A 247 -11.16 -6.32 9.22
CA LEU A 247 -11.30 -7.22 8.07
C LEU A 247 -11.18 -6.47 6.73
N CYS A 248 -11.79 -5.29 6.61
CA CYS A 248 -11.68 -4.47 5.40
C CYS A 248 -10.21 -4.10 5.11
N ILE A 249 -9.46 -3.64 6.13
CA ILE A 249 -8.02 -3.36 6.00
C ILE A 249 -7.28 -4.62 5.56
N THR A 250 -7.50 -5.75 6.22
CA THR A 250 -6.81 -7.01 5.94
C THR A 250 -7.07 -7.48 4.52
N VAL A 251 -8.32 -7.50 4.07
CA VAL A 251 -8.70 -7.95 2.73
C VAL A 251 -8.16 -7.01 1.65
N LEU A 252 -8.23 -5.70 1.89
CA LEU A 252 -7.69 -4.70 0.94
C LEU A 252 -6.19 -4.83 0.81
N VAL A 253 -5.45 -4.87 1.91
CA VAL A 253 -3.98 -5.02 1.94
C VAL A 253 -3.56 -6.31 1.26
N PHE A 254 -4.25 -7.42 1.55
CA PHE A 254 -4.00 -8.70 0.89
C PHE A 254 -4.24 -8.62 -0.63
N ALA A 255 -5.34 -8.01 -1.07
CA ALA A 255 -5.65 -7.87 -2.49
C ALA A 255 -4.65 -6.99 -3.23
N VAL A 256 -4.24 -5.84 -2.63
CA VAL A 256 -3.19 -4.96 -3.17
C VAL A 256 -1.85 -5.69 -3.25
N GLY A 257 -1.45 -6.35 -2.17
CA GLY A 257 -0.20 -7.12 -2.10
C GLY A 257 -0.16 -8.26 -3.12
N LEU A 258 -1.25 -9.01 -3.26
CA LEU A 258 -1.36 -10.08 -4.25
C LEU A 258 -1.28 -9.54 -5.68
N PHE A 259 -1.96 -8.42 -5.97
CA PHE A 259 -1.89 -7.77 -7.27
C PHE A 259 -0.47 -7.28 -7.57
N GLY A 260 0.19 -6.60 -6.63
CA GLY A 260 1.57 -6.12 -6.75
C GLY A 260 2.55 -7.25 -7.01
N TYR A 261 2.48 -8.32 -6.23
CA TYR A 261 3.31 -9.51 -6.39
C TYR A 261 3.15 -10.17 -7.77
N LEU A 262 1.91 -10.38 -8.22
CA LEU A 262 1.65 -10.97 -9.54
C LEU A 262 2.11 -10.06 -10.68
N PHE A 263 2.03 -8.75 -10.51
CA PHE A 263 2.52 -7.79 -11.48
C PHE A 263 4.06 -7.78 -11.53
N GLU A 264 4.73 -7.80 -10.37
CA GLU A 264 6.18 -7.86 -10.25
C GLU A 264 6.76 -9.11 -10.93
N GLN A 265 6.14 -10.28 -10.75
CA GLN A 265 6.54 -11.52 -11.42
C GLN A 265 6.53 -11.41 -12.95
N GLN A 266 5.66 -10.58 -13.53
CA GLN A 266 5.62 -10.36 -14.97
C GLN A 266 6.73 -9.43 -15.47
N VAL A 267 7.12 -8.47 -14.65
CA VAL A 267 8.17 -7.49 -14.97
C VAL A 267 9.57 -8.07 -14.76
N ASN A 268 9.72 -8.96 -13.78
CA ASN A 268 11.00 -9.58 -13.44
C ASN A 268 10.99 -11.10 -13.73
N PRO A 269 11.44 -11.54 -14.94
CA PRO A 269 11.43 -12.94 -15.34
C PRO A 269 12.29 -13.86 -14.47
N ARG A 270 13.23 -13.33 -13.70
CA ARG A 270 14.09 -14.12 -12.80
C ARG A 270 13.29 -14.77 -11.66
N LEU A 271 12.24 -14.12 -11.19
CA LEU A 271 11.35 -14.68 -10.17
C LEU A 271 10.49 -15.84 -10.70
N GLN A 272 10.29 -15.94 -12.01
CA GLN A 272 9.59 -17.06 -12.64
C GLN A 272 10.44 -18.35 -12.64
N GLY A 273 11.77 -18.24 -12.72
CA GLY A 273 12.69 -19.37 -12.65
C GLY A 273 12.75 -20.00 -11.26
N GLU A 274 12.72 -19.23 -10.21
CA GLU A 274 12.76 -19.71 -8.83
C GLU A 274 11.45 -20.40 -8.42
N SER A 275 10.30 -19.89 -8.82
CA SER A 275 9.01 -20.55 -8.56
C SER A 275 8.86 -21.85 -9.33
N ALA A 276 9.31 -21.93 -10.58
CA ALA A 276 9.29 -23.16 -11.37
C ALA A 276 10.25 -24.22 -10.80
N SER A 277 11.40 -23.83 -10.29
CA SER A 277 12.35 -24.74 -9.63
C SER A 277 11.84 -25.24 -8.27
N ALA A 278 11.15 -24.39 -7.50
CA ALA A 278 10.53 -24.77 -6.24
C ALA A 278 9.37 -25.76 -6.44
N ASP A 279 8.53 -25.54 -7.46
CA ASP A 279 7.42 -26.43 -7.81
C ASP A 279 7.93 -27.79 -8.34
N SER A 280 9.02 -27.80 -9.14
CA SER A 280 9.65 -29.04 -9.60
C SER A 280 10.29 -29.84 -8.46
N HIS A 281 10.89 -29.14 -7.49
CA HIS A 281 11.46 -29.79 -6.29
C HIS A 281 10.37 -30.35 -5.36
N ALA A 282 9.26 -29.63 -5.21
CA ALA A 282 8.11 -30.08 -4.43
C ALA A 282 7.40 -31.29 -5.08
N SER A 283 7.32 -31.36 -6.43
CA SER A 283 6.77 -32.52 -7.15
C SER A 283 7.68 -33.72 -7.03
N SER A 284 8.98 -33.56 -7.17
CA SER A 284 9.96 -34.67 -7.02
C SER A 284 9.96 -35.26 -5.60
N LEU A 285 9.81 -34.41 -4.57
CA LEU A 285 9.70 -34.91 -3.19
C LEU A 285 8.37 -35.64 -2.92
N ARG A 286 7.29 -35.29 -3.59
CA ARG A 286 6.02 -36.03 -3.52
C ARG A 286 6.10 -37.38 -4.20
N GLU A 287 6.74 -37.45 -5.36
CA GLU A 287 6.97 -38.72 -6.08
C GLU A 287 7.89 -39.66 -5.27
N HIS A 288 8.95 -39.14 -4.64
CA HIS A 288 9.85 -39.94 -3.80
C HIS A 288 9.12 -40.50 -2.57
N ARG A 289 8.29 -39.71 -1.91
CA ARG A 289 7.46 -40.18 -0.77
C ARG A 289 6.40 -41.20 -1.20
N ALA A 290 5.85 -41.09 -2.39
CA ALA A 290 4.87 -42.03 -2.89
C ALA A 290 5.53 -43.38 -3.25
N SER A 291 6.80 -43.40 -3.72
CA SER A 291 7.56 -44.59 -4.02
C SER A 291 8.08 -45.33 -2.78
N GLU A 292 8.25 -44.63 -1.63
CA GLU A 292 8.65 -45.23 -0.37
C GLU A 292 7.46 -45.80 0.45
N ALA A 293 6.22 -45.46 0.09
CA ALA A 293 5.01 -45.87 0.79
C ALA A 293 4.27 -47.05 0.12
N GLY A 294 4.73 -47.54 -1.06
CA GLY A 294 4.22 -48.68 -1.81
C GLY A 294 5.20 -49.86 -1.81
#